data_c6d2ad4f7b28cd29dec3ffcd836efb2e
#
_entry.id   c6d2ad4f7b28cd29dec3ffcd836efb2e
#
_cell.length_a   1.000
_cell.length_b   1.000
_cell.length_c   1.000
_cell.angle_alpha   90.00
_cell.angle_beta   90.00
_cell.angle_gamma   90.00
#
_symmetry.space_group_name_H-M   'P 1'
#
loop_
_entity.id
_entity.type
_entity.pdbx_description
1 polymer ?
#
loop_
_entity_poly.entity_id
_entity_poly.type
_entity_poly.pdbx_seq_one_letter_code
_entity_poly.pdbx_strand_id
1 'polypeptide(L)'
;KGGHYFVTRNNSSIIAFNLGENLDNYSFNVAASHSDSPTFKVKENAEIEIKGKYTQLNTEGYGGMLCATWFDRPLSIAGRVLVQEGDNYVTKLVNIDRDLVMIPNVAIHMNRTVNDGYAYNKQVDMLPLFGGSETKPGDLKKLIADELGVDVETIYGTDLYLYNRMEPSIWGANEEFISCPQLDDLQCAYTSLQGFLKGANKQSINVFACFDNEEVGSGTKQGAGSTFLYDAMRRINNALGKGEEEYYRALASSFMLSADNAHAVHPNHPAKTDVNNCVYMNEGIVVKSHAGQKYTSDAVSIAVFKGLCKKAGVPVQFFSNRSDTAGGSTLGNIAMVQVSMNSVDIGLPQLAMHSSYETAGVKDTAYMIKVMEEFFNSHIEEMSGHILKVTK
;
A
#
# COMPACT_ATOMS: atom_id res chain seq x y z
N LYS A 1 16.19 -25.67 -1.78
CA LYS A 1 16.43 -25.22 -3.16
C LYS A 1 15.14 -25.41 -3.96
N GLY A 2 14.72 -24.43 -4.75
CA GLY A 2 13.47 -24.45 -5.51
C GLY A 2 12.19 -24.38 -4.66
N GLY A 3 12.25 -24.04 -3.38
CA GLY A 3 11.09 -23.97 -2.49
C GLY A 3 10.43 -22.60 -2.48
N HIS A 4 9.12 -22.61 -2.16
CA HIS A 4 8.30 -21.41 -2.00
C HIS A 4 7.84 -21.29 -0.55
N TYR A 5 7.99 -20.14 0.04
CA TYR A 5 7.73 -19.91 1.47
C TYR A 5 7.10 -18.55 1.69
N PHE A 6 6.42 -18.38 2.81
CA PHE A 6 5.99 -17.07 3.29
C PHE A 6 6.02 -17.00 4.80
N VAL A 7 6.06 -15.80 5.31
CA VAL A 7 5.92 -15.46 6.74
C VAL A 7 5.08 -14.21 6.87
N THR A 8 4.24 -14.16 7.90
CA THR A 8 3.41 -13.00 8.20
C THR A 8 3.83 -12.36 9.51
N ARG A 9 3.55 -11.08 9.65
CA ARG A 9 3.70 -10.34 10.91
C ARG A 9 2.41 -9.56 11.19
N ASN A 10 1.91 -9.68 12.41
CA ASN A 10 0.66 -9.05 12.86
C ASN A 10 -0.59 -9.42 12.02
N ASN A 11 -0.55 -10.49 11.23
CA ASN A 11 -1.58 -10.90 10.25
C ASN A 11 -1.99 -9.78 9.25
N SER A 12 -1.14 -8.76 9.06
CA SER A 12 -1.39 -7.65 8.14
C SER A 12 -0.23 -7.38 7.17
N SER A 13 0.96 -7.91 7.45
CA SER A 13 2.09 -7.86 6.53
C SER A 13 2.57 -9.25 6.15
N ILE A 14 3.07 -9.42 4.95
CA ILE A 14 3.55 -10.68 4.42
C ILE A 14 4.89 -10.49 3.70
N ILE A 15 5.80 -11.45 3.92
CA ILE A 15 6.99 -11.63 3.10
C ILE A 15 6.93 -13.03 2.51
N ALA A 16 6.81 -13.13 1.19
CA ALA A 16 6.90 -14.38 0.46
C ALA A 16 8.22 -14.45 -0.29
N PHE A 17 8.82 -15.63 -0.40
CA PHE A 17 10.09 -15.80 -1.10
C PHE A 17 10.22 -17.14 -1.80
N ASN A 18 10.93 -17.12 -2.92
CA ASN A 18 11.25 -18.28 -3.73
C ASN A 18 12.76 -18.48 -3.75
N LEU A 19 13.22 -19.68 -3.46
CA LEU A 19 14.64 -20.02 -3.46
C LEU A 19 15.07 -20.53 -4.85
N GLY A 20 16.10 -19.92 -5.42
CA GLY A 20 16.76 -20.43 -6.62
C GLY A 20 17.39 -21.82 -6.42
N GLU A 21 17.80 -22.46 -7.51
CA GLU A 21 18.43 -23.78 -7.50
C GLU A 21 19.93 -23.71 -7.19
N ASN A 22 20.60 -22.65 -7.68
CA ASN A 22 22.04 -22.39 -7.49
C ASN A 22 22.25 -21.11 -6.66
N LEU A 23 22.48 -21.28 -5.37
CA LEU A 23 22.61 -20.20 -4.40
C LEU A 23 24.05 -20.06 -3.85
N ASP A 24 25.08 -20.43 -4.62
CA ASP A 24 26.47 -20.31 -4.18
C ASP A 24 26.87 -18.83 -4.01
N ASN A 25 26.56 -18.00 -5.00
CA ASN A 25 26.67 -16.53 -4.97
C ASN A 25 25.29 -15.91 -5.18
N TYR A 26 24.42 -16.06 -4.19
CA TYR A 26 23.05 -15.57 -4.30
C TYR A 26 22.94 -14.08 -3.99
N SER A 27 21.87 -13.49 -4.48
CA SER A 27 21.39 -12.16 -4.10
C SER A 27 19.88 -12.20 -3.86
N PHE A 28 19.34 -11.15 -3.26
CA PHE A 28 17.90 -11.00 -3.11
C PHE A 28 17.36 -10.03 -4.16
N ASN A 29 16.32 -10.44 -4.88
CA ASN A 29 15.49 -9.56 -5.69
C ASN A 29 14.22 -9.26 -4.91
N VAL A 30 14.09 -8.05 -4.39
CA VAL A 30 12.99 -7.66 -3.50
C VAL A 30 12.03 -6.73 -4.25
N ALA A 31 10.74 -7.07 -4.32
CA ALA A 31 9.69 -6.10 -4.64
C ALA A 31 8.90 -5.80 -3.36
N ALA A 32 8.87 -4.54 -2.96
CA ALA A 32 8.24 -4.07 -1.74
C ALA A 32 7.09 -3.12 -2.08
N SER A 33 5.95 -3.29 -1.41
CA SER A 33 4.72 -2.51 -1.54
C SER A 33 3.99 -2.46 -0.20
N HIS A 34 2.85 -1.77 -0.13
CA HIS A 34 2.02 -1.76 1.07
C HIS A 34 0.55 -2.10 0.78
N SER A 35 -0.21 -2.42 1.82
CA SER A 35 -1.60 -2.86 1.71
C SER A 35 -2.60 -1.97 2.44
N ASP A 36 -2.12 -1.04 3.25
CA ASP A 36 -2.96 -0.06 3.94
C ASP A 36 -3.27 1.14 3.03
N SER A 37 -4.33 1.86 3.35
CA SER A 37 -4.80 3.05 2.64
C SER A 37 -5.43 4.03 3.62
N PRO A 38 -5.47 5.34 3.34
CA PRO A 38 -6.12 6.31 4.22
C PRO A 38 -7.60 6.01 4.42
N THR A 39 -8.03 6.02 5.68
CA THR A 39 -9.40 5.74 6.07
C THR A 39 -9.73 6.31 7.46
N PHE A 40 -10.87 5.90 8.03
CA PHE A 40 -11.28 6.18 9.40
C PHE A 40 -11.26 4.92 10.23
N LYS A 41 -10.51 4.95 11.34
CA LYS A 41 -10.53 3.89 12.36
C LYS A 41 -11.67 4.13 13.33
N VAL A 42 -12.44 3.10 13.63
CA VAL A 42 -13.47 3.10 14.68
C VAL A 42 -12.77 3.00 16.04
N LYS A 43 -13.09 3.92 16.96
CA LYS A 43 -12.53 3.92 18.32
C LYS A 43 -13.22 2.87 19.19
N GLU A 44 -12.59 2.47 20.29
CA GLU A 44 -13.08 1.40 21.18
C GLU A 44 -14.50 1.68 21.73
N ASN A 45 -14.74 2.89 22.23
CA ASN A 45 -16.08 3.34 22.63
C ASN A 45 -16.70 4.10 21.47
N ALA A 46 -17.35 3.37 20.55
CA ALA A 46 -17.67 3.86 19.25
C ALA A 46 -18.98 4.66 19.19
N GLU A 47 -20.03 4.26 19.88
CA GLU A 47 -21.34 4.86 19.70
C GLU A 47 -21.48 6.19 20.46
N ILE A 48 -21.95 7.22 19.77
CA ILE A 48 -22.29 8.54 20.29
C ILE A 48 -23.76 8.79 20.06
N GLU A 49 -24.53 8.90 21.13
CA GLU A 49 -25.94 9.23 21.05
C GLU A 49 -26.15 10.74 20.89
N ILE A 50 -26.97 11.12 19.93
CA ILE A 50 -27.36 12.50 19.65
C ILE A 50 -28.85 12.69 20.02
N LYS A 51 -29.10 13.26 21.20
CA LYS A 51 -30.42 13.66 21.71
C LYS A 51 -31.48 12.54 21.62
N GLY A 52 -31.10 11.28 21.73
CA GLY A 52 -31.99 10.13 21.61
C GLY A 52 -32.61 9.97 20.23
N LYS A 53 -32.03 10.60 19.18
CA LYS A 53 -32.58 10.57 17.81
C LYS A 53 -31.64 9.94 16.80
N TYR A 54 -30.35 10.05 17.02
CA TYR A 54 -29.34 9.51 16.11
C TYR A 54 -28.23 8.86 16.91
N THR A 55 -27.55 7.89 16.30
CA THR A 55 -26.31 7.33 16.79
C THR A 55 -25.23 7.52 15.72
N GLN A 56 -24.14 8.16 16.10
CA GLN A 56 -22.93 8.29 15.28
C GLN A 56 -21.86 7.34 15.77
N LEU A 57 -20.88 7.03 14.92
CA LEU A 57 -19.67 6.33 15.34
C LEU A 57 -18.54 7.32 15.58
N ASN A 58 -17.86 7.12 16.70
CA ASN A 58 -16.66 7.86 17.06
C ASN A 58 -15.47 7.26 16.31
N THR A 59 -14.92 8.03 15.38
CA THR A 59 -13.83 7.60 14.51
C THR A 59 -12.66 8.56 14.59
N GLU A 60 -11.50 8.11 14.12
CA GLU A 60 -10.33 8.95 13.90
C GLU A 60 -9.72 8.68 12.52
N GLY A 61 -9.10 9.70 11.94
CA GLY A 61 -8.45 9.55 10.64
C GLY A 61 -7.18 8.70 10.73
N TYR A 62 -7.05 7.76 9.83
CA TYR A 62 -5.87 6.96 9.57
C TYR A 62 -5.26 7.43 8.25
N GLY A 63 -4.01 7.91 8.28
CA GLY A 63 -3.32 8.47 7.12
C GLY A 63 -3.81 9.85 6.67
N GLY A 64 -3.30 10.30 5.55
CA GLY A 64 -3.54 11.62 4.95
C GLY A 64 -4.59 11.57 3.83
N MET A 65 -5.89 11.69 4.17
CA MET A 65 -6.99 11.53 3.22
C MET A 65 -7.48 12.84 2.59
N LEU A 66 -8.09 12.75 1.41
CA LEU A 66 -8.94 13.78 0.82
C LEU A 66 -10.32 13.72 1.48
N CYS A 67 -10.55 14.54 2.51
CA CYS A 67 -11.77 14.50 3.32
C CYS A 67 -13.06 14.61 2.52
N ALA A 68 -13.12 15.51 1.52
CA ALA A 68 -14.32 15.77 0.74
C ALA A 68 -14.90 14.54 0.04
N THR A 69 -14.08 13.55 -0.29
CA THR A 69 -14.47 12.36 -1.04
C THR A 69 -15.17 11.30 -0.20
N TRP A 70 -15.18 11.47 1.12
CA TRP A 70 -15.80 10.54 2.06
C TRP A 70 -17.28 10.87 2.36
N PHE A 71 -17.73 12.07 2.00
CA PHE A 71 -19.10 12.49 2.24
C PHE A 71 -20.09 11.87 1.25
N ASP A 72 -21.32 11.63 1.72
CA ASP A 72 -22.50 11.21 0.95
C ASP A 72 -22.29 9.91 0.14
N ARG A 73 -21.44 9.01 0.69
CA ARG A 73 -21.13 7.73 0.06
C ARG A 73 -21.59 6.55 0.90
N PRO A 74 -21.98 5.45 0.27
CA PRO A 74 -22.24 4.21 0.99
C PRO A 74 -20.93 3.68 1.58
N LEU A 75 -20.86 3.63 2.90
CA LEU A 75 -19.70 3.12 3.64
C LEU A 75 -20.09 1.91 4.47
N SER A 76 -19.10 1.07 4.76
CA SER A 76 -19.24 -0.01 5.72
C SER A 76 -17.99 -0.17 6.56
N ILE A 77 -17.97 -1.22 7.39
CA ILE A 77 -16.92 -1.52 8.37
C ILE A 77 -16.33 -2.87 8.07
N ALA A 78 -15.00 -2.93 8.05
CA ALA A 78 -14.23 -4.16 7.98
C ALA A 78 -13.03 -4.08 8.91
N GLY A 79 -12.46 -5.23 9.25
CA GLY A 79 -11.24 -5.28 10.05
C GLY A 79 -11.07 -6.61 10.78
N ARG A 80 -10.34 -6.57 11.89
CA ARG A 80 -10.13 -7.74 12.73
C ARG A 80 -10.73 -7.56 14.12
N VAL A 81 -11.11 -8.67 14.68
CA VAL A 81 -11.70 -8.77 16.01
C VAL A 81 -10.94 -9.87 16.76
N LEU A 82 -10.54 -9.60 17.98
CA LEU A 82 -9.97 -10.59 18.88
C LEU A 82 -11.08 -11.18 19.74
N VAL A 83 -11.29 -12.47 19.58
CA VAL A 83 -12.32 -13.24 20.30
C VAL A 83 -11.64 -14.15 21.30
N GLN A 84 -12.09 -14.15 22.54
CA GLN A 84 -11.62 -15.08 23.55
C GLN A 84 -12.28 -16.45 23.37
N GLU A 85 -11.47 -17.49 23.21
CA GLU A 85 -11.87 -18.90 23.16
C GLU A 85 -11.10 -19.67 24.24
N GLY A 86 -11.71 -19.83 25.42
CA GLY A 86 -11.02 -20.35 26.61
C GLY A 86 -9.91 -19.40 27.06
N ASP A 87 -8.67 -19.89 27.13
CA ASP A 87 -7.49 -19.09 27.47
C ASP A 87 -6.82 -18.45 26.25
N ASN A 88 -7.37 -18.64 25.05
CA ASN A 88 -6.80 -18.11 23.80
C ASN A 88 -7.53 -16.85 23.34
N TYR A 89 -6.77 -15.94 22.71
CA TYR A 89 -7.30 -14.80 21.96
C TYR A 89 -7.12 -15.06 20.47
N VAL A 90 -8.22 -15.33 19.79
CA VAL A 90 -8.22 -15.71 18.37
C VAL A 90 -8.58 -14.52 17.51
N THR A 91 -7.76 -14.22 16.50
CA THR A 91 -8.06 -13.19 15.52
C THR A 91 -9.08 -13.71 14.52
N LYS A 92 -10.21 -13.02 14.38
CA LYS A 92 -11.22 -13.23 13.35
C LYS A 92 -11.32 -11.99 12.47
N LEU A 93 -11.51 -12.18 11.16
CA LEU A 93 -11.76 -11.09 10.23
C LEU A 93 -13.26 -10.89 10.11
N VAL A 94 -13.69 -9.63 10.09
CA VAL A 94 -15.09 -9.24 9.88
C VAL A 94 -15.16 -8.28 8.69
N ASN A 95 -16.17 -8.46 7.87
CA ASN A 95 -16.58 -7.53 6.83
C ASN A 95 -18.12 -7.45 6.86
N ILE A 96 -18.64 -6.28 7.20
CA ILE A 96 -20.07 -6.04 7.12
C ILE A 96 -20.41 -5.70 5.67
N ASP A 97 -20.79 -6.72 4.89
CA ASP A 97 -21.00 -6.59 3.45
C ASP A 97 -22.37 -6.00 3.08
N ARG A 98 -22.67 -4.82 3.62
CA ARG A 98 -23.83 -4.00 3.27
C ARG A 98 -23.54 -2.52 3.54
N ASP A 99 -24.33 -1.63 2.97
CA ASP A 99 -24.28 -0.21 3.31
C ASP A 99 -24.69 -0.04 4.77
N LEU A 100 -23.76 0.44 5.59
CA LEU A 100 -23.94 0.46 7.04
C LEU A 100 -23.92 1.86 7.62
N VAL A 101 -23.02 2.70 7.14
CA VAL A 101 -22.83 4.06 7.65
C VAL A 101 -22.67 5.06 6.51
N MET A 102 -22.89 6.33 6.84
CA MET A 102 -22.68 7.44 5.91
C MET A 102 -22.16 8.65 6.68
N ILE A 103 -21.30 9.44 6.05
CA ILE A 103 -20.89 10.76 6.54
C ILE A 103 -21.72 11.80 5.74
N PRO A 104 -22.81 12.33 6.27
CA PRO A 104 -23.66 13.25 5.52
C PRO A 104 -23.07 14.65 5.50
N ASN A 105 -23.09 15.30 4.35
CA ASN A 105 -22.78 16.72 4.25
C ASN A 105 -23.83 17.60 4.97
N VAL A 106 -23.41 18.75 5.45
CA VAL A 106 -24.32 19.82 5.85
C VAL A 106 -24.93 20.44 4.60
N ALA A 107 -26.26 20.61 4.60
CA ALA A 107 -26.97 21.21 3.46
C ALA A 107 -26.38 22.59 3.12
N ILE A 108 -26.27 22.90 1.81
CA ILE A 108 -25.73 24.18 1.33
C ILE A 108 -26.37 25.41 1.98
N HIS A 109 -27.65 25.33 2.33
CA HIS A 109 -28.37 26.43 3.01
C HIS A 109 -27.87 26.72 4.42
N MET A 110 -27.23 25.74 5.06
CA MET A 110 -26.70 25.84 6.42
C MET A 110 -25.15 26.00 6.44
N ASN A 111 -24.50 25.84 5.28
CA ASN A 111 -23.08 26.06 5.08
C ASN A 111 -22.83 26.68 3.69
N ARG A 112 -23.16 27.98 3.55
CA ARG A 112 -23.14 28.66 2.25
C ARG A 112 -21.75 28.90 1.68
N THR A 113 -20.72 28.84 2.51
CA THR A 113 -19.30 29.06 2.12
C THR A 113 -18.53 27.76 1.86
N VAL A 114 -19.20 26.62 1.88
CA VAL A 114 -18.54 25.30 1.71
C VAL A 114 -17.73 25.22 0.41
N ASN A 115 -18.15 25.89 -0.64
CA ASN A 115 -17.45 25.92 -1.93
C ASN A 115 -16.33 26.98 -2.01
N ASP A 116 -16.14 27.78 -0.98
CA ASP A 116 -15.13 28.88 -0.94
C ASP A 116 -13.84 28.46 -0.23
N GLY A 117 -13.62 27.14 -0.02
CA GLY A 117 -12.42 26.59 0.64
C GLY A 117 -12.66 26.19 2.10
N TYR A 118 -13.65 25.37 2.37
CA TYR A 118 -13.97 24.87 3.71
C TYR A 118 -12.93 23.85 4.22
N ALA A 119 -12.41 24.07 5.41
CA ALA A 119 -11.50 23.15 6.08
C ALA A 119 -12.28 22.19 6.99
N TYR A 120 -12.40 20.92 6.57
CA TYR A 120 -13.12 19.91 7.33
C TYR A 120 -12.43 19.56 8.65
N ASN A 121 -13.21 19.56 9.73
CA ASN A 121 -12.80 19.05 11.04
C ASN A 121 -13.32 17.61 11.22
N LYS A 122 -12.41 16.65 11.30
CA LYS A 122 -12.77 15.21 11.37
C LYS A 122 -13.66 14.87 12.58
N GLN A 123 -13.49 15.56 13.71
CA GLN A 123 -14.30 15.35 14.93
C GLN A 123 -15.68 15.98 14.87
N VAL A 124 -15.86 17.04 14.09
CA VAL A 124 -17.10 17.81 14.05
C VAL A 124 -17.91 17.47 12.80
N ASP A 125 -17.23 17.37 11.64
CA ASP A 125 -17.89 17.25 10.34
C ASP A 125 -18.01 15.81 9.84
N MET A 126 -17.18 14.88 10.34
CA MET A 126 -16.95 13.60 9.65
C MET A 126 -17.24 12.36 10.51
N LEU A 127 -17.93 12.48 11.61
CA LEU A 127 -18.38 11.32 12.37
C LEU A 127 -19.53 10.64 11.61
N PRO A 128 -19.41 9.36 11.24
CA PRO A 128 -20.42 8.70 10.42
C PRO A 128 -21.71 8.44 11.18
N LEU A 129 -22.84 8.70 10.52
CA LEU A 129 -24.16 8.33 11.00
C LEU A 129 -24.33 6.83 10.88
N PHE A 130 -24.65 6.16 11.99
CA PHE A 130 -24.81 4.72 12.10
C PHE A 130 -26.29 4.29 12.27
N GLY A 131 -27.09 5.08 12.99
CA GLY A 131 -28.47 4.70 13.21
C GLY A 131 -29.37 5.83 13.69
N GLY A 132 -30.66 5.51 13.79
CA GLY A 132 -31.71 6.40 14.31
C GLY A 132 -32.05 6.13 15.78
N SER A 133 -33.24 6.52 16.21
CA SER A 133 -33.72 6.41 17.61
C SER A 133 -33.80 4.98 18.16
N GLU A 134 -33.89 3.99 17.27
CA GLU A 134 -33.98 2.57 17.65
C GLU A 134 -32.59 1.97 17.95
N THR A 135 -31.51 2.58 17.46
CA THR A 135 -30.13 2.14 17.68
C THR A 135 -29.68 2.48 19.09
N LYS A 136 -29.11 1.52 19.79
CA LYS A 136 -28.69 1.64 21.20
C LYS A 136 -27.18 1.45 21.33
N PRO A 137 -26.56 1.98 22.40
CA PRO A 137 -25.16 1.68 22.73
C PRO A 137 -24.96 0.15 22.85
N GLY A 138 -23.91 -0.34 22.19
CA GLY A 138 -23.59 -1.77 22.09
C GLY A 138 -24.11 -2.48 20.84
N ASP A 139 -24.97 -1.82 20.03
CA ASP A 139 -25.50 -2.44 18.80
C ASP A 139 -24.41 -2.71 17.74
N LEU A 140 -23.36 -1.87 17.67
CA LEU A 140 -22.24 -2.16 16.79
C LEU A 140 -21.51 -3.44 17.19
N LYS A 141 -21.21 -3.59 18.50
CA LYS A 141 -20.53 -4.79 19.01
C LYS A 141 -21.40 -6.04 18.82
N LYS A 142 -22.71 -5.91 19.01
CA LYS A 142 -23.67 -6.97 18.75
C LYS A 142 -23.72 -7.35 17.27
N LEU A 143 -23.79 -6.37 16.37
CA LEU A 143 -23.75 -6.61 14.93
C LEU A 143 -22.49 -7.39 14.51
N ILE A 144 -21.32 -7.02 15.06
CA ILE A 144 -20.06 -7.73 14.82
C ILE A 144 -20.11 -9.16 15.36
N ALA A 145 -20.66 -9.35 16.55
CA ALA A 145 -20.81 -10.66 17.16
C ALA A 145 -21.73 -11.58 16.33
N ASP A 146 -22.86 -11.03 15.86
CA ASP A 146 -23.80 -11.74 15.00
C ASP A 146 -23.14 -12.14 13.67
N GLU A 147 -22.38 -11.23 13.04
CA GLU A 147 -21.66 -11.51 11.79
C GLU A 147 -20.60 -12.61 11.94
N LEU A 148 -19.92 -12.65 13.09
CA LEU A 148 -18.90 -13.65 13.40
C LEU A 148 -19.46 -14.94 14.00
N GLY A 149 -20.74 -14.98 14.37
CA GLY A 149 -21.36 -16.11 15.06
C GLY A 149 -20.74 -16.38 16.44
N VAL A 150 -20.43 -15.33 17.21
CA VAL A 150 -19.81 -15.42 18.53
C VAL A 150 -20.65 -14.70 19.60
N ASP A 151 -20.41 -15.01 20.88
CA ASP A 151 -21.00 -14.26 21.98
C ASP A 151 -20.34 -12.87 22.07
N VAL A 152 -21.13 -11.83 22.22
CA VAL A 152 -20.69 -10.44 22.30
C VAL A 152 -19.68 -10.21 23.43
N GLU A 153 -19.81 -10.93 24.54
CA GLU A 153 -18.93 -10.83 25.70
C GLU A 153 -17.53 -11.42 25.44
N THR A 154 -17.40 -12.25 24.39
CA THR A 154 -16.11 -12.84 23.99
C THR A 154 -15.26 -11.91 23.12
N ILE A 155 -15.77 -10.76 22.70
CA ILE A 155 -15.02 -9.76 21.93
C ILE A 155 -14.21 -8.89 22.87
N TYR A 156 -12.87 -8.99 22.80
CA TYR A 156 -11.92 -8.33 23.69
C TYR A 156 -11.16 -7.17 23.06
N GLY A 157 -11.12 -7.07 21.76
CA GLY A 157 -10.44 -5.97 21.07
C GLY A 157 -10.78 -5.93 19.59
N THR A 158 -10.70 -4.74 19.01
CA THR A 158 -11.05 -4.54 17.60
C THR A 158 -10.07 -3.57 16.93
N ASP A 159 -9.73 -3.87 15.67
CA ASP A 159 -9.17 -2.90 14.74
C ASP A 159 -10.11 -2.84 13.54
N LEU A 160 -11.06 -1.93 13.59
CA LEU A 160 -12.12 -1.75 12.61
C LEU A 160 -11.96 -0.44 11.86
N TYR A 161 -12.20 -0.49 10.56
CA TYR A 161 -12.03 0.64 9.66
C TYR A 161 -13.24 0.80 8.74
N LEU A 162 -13.52 2.04 8.36
CA LEU A 162 -14.50 2.32 7.32
C LEU A 162 -13.92 1.97 5.95
N TYR A 163 -14.77 1.54 5.03
CA TYR A 163 -14.41 1.43 3.63
C TYR A 163 -15.55 1.91 2.71
N ASN A 164 -15.15 2.44 1.56
CA ASN A 164 -16.09 2.88 0.54
C ASN A 164 -16.61 1.66 -0.24
N ARG A 165 -17.94 1.54 -0.34
CA ARG A 165 -18.61 0.42 -1.00
C ARG A 165 -18.91 0.66 -2.48
N MET A 166 -18.49 1.78 -3.03
CA MET A 166 -18.67 2.03 -4.47
C MET A 166 -17.93 0.98 -5.28
N GLU A 167 -18.63 0.37 -6.22
CA GLU A 167 -18.07 -0.64 -7.12
C GLU A 167 -16.96 -0.04 -8.01
N PRO A 168 -15.89 -0.82 -8.28
CA PRO A 168 -14.90 -0.45 -9.28
C PRO A 168 -15.54 -0.26 -10.66
N SER A 169 -15.01 0.66 -11.45
CA SER A 169 -15.48 0.90 -12.81
C SER A 169 -14.32 1.11 -13.80
N ILE A 170 -14.51 0.62 -15.02
CA ILE A 170 -13.71 0.99 -16.19
C ILE A 170 -14.52 2.00 -16.97
N TRP A 171 -13.92 3.13 -17.34
CA TRP A 171 -14.61 4.25 -17.95
C TRP A 171 -13.70 5.08 -18.87
N GLY A 172 -14.27 6.13 -19.46
CA GLY A 172 -13.64 6.94 -20.49
C GLY A 172 -14.21 6.61 -21.86
N ALA A 173 -13.97 7.48 -22.86
CA ALA A 173 -14.53 7.33 -24.21
C ALA A 173 -14.07 6.03 -24.90
N ASN A 174 -12.86 5.53 -24.52
CA ASN A 174 -12.29 4.27 -25.03
C ASN A 174 -11.90 3.32 -23.88
N GLU A 175 -12.57 3.43 -22.73
CA GLU A 175 -12.31 2.58 -21.55
C GLU A 175 -10.84 2.64 -21.05
N GLU A 176 -10.27 3.85 -21.04
CA GLU A 176 -8.85 4.07 -20.72
C GLU A 176 -8.55 4.13 -19.21
N PHE A 177 -9.58 4.32 -18.38
CA PHE A 177 -9.42 4.56 -16.95
C PHE A 177 -10.09 3.49 -16.12
N ILE A 178 -9.47 3.17 -15.00
CA ILE A 178 -10.06 2.39 -13.92
C ILE A 178 -10.19 3.28 -12.69
N SER A 179 -11.36 3.23 -12.03
CA SER A 179 -11.56 3.88 -10.74
C SER A 179 -12.07 2.88 -9.72
N CYS A 180 -11.47 2.91 -8.54
CA CYS A 180 -11.89 2.12 -7.39
C CYS A 180 -11.28 2.69 -6.10
N PRO A 181 -11.75 2.26 -4.92
CA PRO A 181 -11.04 2.51 -3.68
C PRO A 181 -9.66 1.84 -3.65
N GLN A 182 -8.70 2.43 -2.93
CA GLN A 182 -7.45 1.79 -2.51
C GLN A 182 -6.51 1.36 -3.66
N LEU A 183 -6.49 2.09 -4.79
CA LEU A 183 -5.48 1.86 -5.84
C LEU A 183 -4.08 2.06 -5.30
N ASP A 184 -3.89 3.07 -4.48
CA ASP A 184 -2.73 3.26 -3.62
C ASP A 184 -2.88 2.45 -2.34
N ASP A 185 -2.12 1.39 -2.13
CA ASP A 185 -1.08 0.86 -3.04
C ASP A 185 -1.39 -0.59 -3.47
N LEU A 186 -2.67 -1.00 -3.39
CA LEU A 186 -3.07 -2.37 -3.79
C LEU A 186 -2.77 -2.65 -5.28
N GLN A 187 -2.70 -1.61 -6.12
CA GLN A 187 -2.33 -1.78 -7.52
C GLN A 187 -0.86 -2.22 -7.66
N CYS A 188 0.08 -1.59 -6.93
CA CYS A 188 1.47 -2.02 -6.93
C CYS A 188 1.66 -3.33 -6.16
N ALA A 189 0.95 -3.54 -5.05
CA ALA A 189 1.01 -4.79 -4.31
C ALA A 189 0.55 -5.99 -5.18
N TYR A 190 -0.57 -5.84 -5.87
CA TYR A 190 -1.07 -6.86 -6.80
C TYR A 190 -0.10 -7.15 -7.95
N THR A 191 0.41 -6.11 -8.59
CA THR A 191 1.31 -6.27 -9.75
C THR A 191 2.66 -6.86 -9.35
N SER A 192 3.19 -6.50 -8.18
CA SER A 192 4.40 -7.09 -7.60
C SER A 192 4.20 -8.57 -7.28
N LEU A 193 3.07 -8.94 -6.67
CA LEU A 193 2.71 -10.33 -6.41
C LEU A 193 2.56 -11.14 -7.71
N GLN A 194 1.90 -10.59 -8.74
CA GLN A 194 1.74 -11.28 -10.03
C GLN A 194 3.09 -11.54 -10.71
N GLY A 195 4.01 -10.56 -10.70
CA GLY A 195 5.36 -10.74 -11.21
C GLY A 195 6.16 -11.77 -10.40
N PHE A 196 6.05 -11.73 -9.07
CA PHE A 196 6.69 -12.70 -8.17
C PHE A 196 6.24 -14.14 -8.43
N LEU A 197 4.94 -14.37 -8.62
CA LEU A 197 4.39 -15.70 -8.89
C LEU A 197 4.83 -16.27 -10.24
N LYS A 198 5.18 -15.42 -11.21
CA LYS A 198 5.66 -15.80 -12.54
C LYS A 198 7.19 -15.89 -12.61
N GLY A 199 7.89 -15.27 -11.66
CA GLY A 199 9.34 -15.26 -11.65
C GLY A 199 9.97 -16.62 -11.37
N ALA A 200 10.97 -17.00 -12.15
CA ALA A 200 11.62 -18.31 -12.10
C ALA A 200 13.15 -18.22 -12.11
N ASN A 201 13.73 -17.28 -11.36
CA ASN A 201 15.17 -17.11 -11.28
C ASN A 201 15.84 -18.27 -10.53
N LYS A 202 16.95 -18.77 -11.10
CA LYS A 202 17.70 -19.90 -10.52
C LYS A 202 18.82 -19.50 -9.59
N GLN A 203 19.28 -18.26 -9.64
CA GLN A 203 20.48 -17.79 -8.94
C GLN A 203 20.19 -16.81 -7.82
N SER A 204 18.98 -16.24 -7.77
CA SER A 204 18.56 -15.29 -6.75
C SER A 204 17.49 -15.87 -5.83
N ILE A 205 17.32 -15.21 -4.72
CA ILE A 205 16.17 -15.38 -3.83
C ILE A 205 15.19 -14.25 -4.16
N ASN A 206 14.09 -14.59 -4.80
CA ASN A 206 13.04 -13.63 -5.08
C ASN A 206 12.21 -13.41 -3.82
N VAL A 207 11.93 -12.14 -3.49
CA VAL A 207 11.20 -11.74 -2.29
C VAL A 207 10.08 -10.77 -2.68
N PHE A 208 8.85 -11.11 -2.36
CA PHE A 208 7.72 -10.20 -2.34
C PHE A 208 7.47 -9.78 -0.91
N ALA A 209 7.54 -8.48 -0.62
CA ALA A 209 7.25 -7.91 0.69
C ALA A 209 6.08 -6.93 0.57
N CYS A 210 4.98 -7.19 1.30
CA CYS A 210 3.86 -6.28 1.41
C CYS A 210 3.72 -5.87 2.87
N PHE A 211 3.96 -4.58 3.13
CA PHE A 211 3.95 -4.00 4.47
C PHE A 211 2.59 -3.39 4.82
N ASP A 212 2.41 -3.09 6.09
CA ASP A 212 1.27 -2.37 6.64
C ASP A 212 1.74 -1.06 7.27
N ASN A 213 0.83 -0.12 7.48
CA ASN A 213 1.06 1.17 8.13
C ASN A 213 2.03 2.12 7.40
N GLU A 214 2.13 2.02 6.10
CA GLU A 214 2.88 2.99 5.29
C GLU A 214 2.29 4.39 5.47
N GLU A 215 0.97 4.51 5.37
CA GLU A 215 0.19 5.74 5.41
C GLU A 215 0.27 6.51 6.74
N VAL A 216 0.84 5.88 7.76
CA VAL A 216 1.10 6.48 9.08
C VAL A 216 2.57 6.43 9.47
N GLY A 217 3.46 6.27 8.48
CA GLY A 217 4.91 6.42 8.62
C GLY A 217 5.71 5.16 8.88
N SER A 218 5.17 3.96 8.62
CA SER A 218 5.88 2.66 8.67
C SER A 218 6.54 2.30 10.01
N GLY A 219 6.29 3.04 11.10
CA GLY A 219 6.97 2.92 12.39
C GLY A 219 6.43 1.83 13.33
N THR A 220 5.77 0.81 12.80
CA THR A 220 5.18 -0.31 13.57
C THR A 220 5.96 -1.61 13.37
N LYS A 221 5.69 -2.64 14.19
CA LYS A 221 6.33 -3.96 14.05
C LYS A 221 6.07 -4.65 12.72
N GLN A 222 5.01 -4.27 11.99
CA GLN A 222 4.59 -4.79 10.69
C GLN A 222 4.86 -3.81 9.53
N GLY A 223 5.35 -2.61 9.81
CA GLY A 223 5.68 -1.61 8.80
C GLY A 223 7.07 -1.80 8.19
N ALA A 224 7.35 -1.08 7.12
CA ALA A 224 8.64 -1.13 6.42
C ALA A 224 9.82 -0.68 7.29
N GLY A 225 9.60 0.16 8.31
CA GLY A 225 10.61 0.59 9.28
C GLY A 225 10.97 -0.46 10.33
N SER A 226 10.26 -1.59 10.40
CA SER A 226 10.55 -2.68 11.32
C SER A 226 11.71 -3.56 10.86
N THR A 227 12.15 -4.46 11.74
CA THR A 227 13.16 -5.49 11.38
C THR A 227 12.57 -6.64 10.56
N PHE A 228 11.30 -6.58 10.12
CA PHE A 228 10.62 -7.74 9.52
C PHE A 228 11.34 -8.26 8.28
N LEU A 229 11.71 -7.38 7.35
CA LEU A 229 12.46 -7.77 6.15
C LEU A 229 13.86 -8.27 6.52
N TYR A 230 14.57 -7.55 7.39
CA TYR A 230 15.88 -7.94 7.89
C TYR A 230 15.85 -9.33 8.54
N ASP A 231 14.92 -9.57 9.47
CA ASP A 231 14.78 -10.85 10.17
C ASP A 231 14.52 -12.00 9.19
N ALA A 232 13.64 -11.77 8.19
CA ALA A 232 13.32 -12.77 7.17
C ALA A 232 14.58 -13.12 6.34
N MET A 233 15.29 -12.12 5.81
CA MET A 233 16.48 -12.30 4.99
C MET A 233 17.62 -12.97 5.77
N ARG A 234 17.85 -12.59 7.02
CA ARG A 234 18.85 -13.23 7.91
C ARG A 234 18.51 -14.69 8.20
N ARG A 235 17.24 -14.98 8.47
CA ARG A 235 16.78 -16.36 8.70
C ARG A 235 16.92 -17.22 7.45
N ILE A 236 16.65 -16.68 6.26
CA ILE A 236 16.89 -17.37 4.98
C ILE A 236 18.37 -17.71 4.84
N ASN A 237 19.27 -16.72 5.01
CA ASN A 237 20.72 -16.95 4.96
C ASN A 237 21.16 -18.08 5.90
N ASN A 238 20.72 -18.03 7.15
CA ASN A 238 21.08 -19.02 8.16
C ASN A 238 20.54 -20.42 7.82
N ALA A 239 19.31 -20.50 7.29
CA ALA A 239 18.70 -21.76 6.86
C ALA A 239 19.42 -22.39 5.65
N LEU A 240 20.09 -21.57 4.83
CA LEU A 240 20.97 -22.04 3.74
C LEU A 240 22.33 -22.50 4.21
N GLY A 241 22.64 -22.42 5.52
CA GLY A 241 23.95 -22.76 6.09
C GLY A 241 25.04 -21.72 5.76
N LYS A 242 24.65 -20.50 5.40
CA LYS A 242 25.56 -19.41 5.05
C LYS A 242 25.93 -18.59 6.29
N GLY A 243 27.15 -18.08 6.32
CA GLY A 243 27.65 -17.24 7.39
C GLY A 243 27.28 -15.76 7.23
N GLU A 244 27.82 -14.95 8.11
CA GLU A 244 27.57 -13.50 8.11
C GLU A 244 28.21 -12.80 6.91
N GLU A 245 29.41 -13.21 6.53
CA GLU A 245 30.14 -12.66 5.38
C GLU A 245 29.36 -12.91 4.07
N GLU A 246 28.83 -14.11 3.88
CA GLU A 246 28.00 -14.43 2.71
C GLU A 246 26.72 -13.60 2.68
N TYR A 247 26.11 -13.32 3.84
CA TYR A 247 24.97 -12.45 3.94
C TYR A 247 25.28 -11.01 3.48
N TYR A 248 26.38 -10.42 3.95
CA TYR A 248 26.76 -9.06 3.55
C TYR A 248 27.10 -8.98 2.06
N ARG A 249 27.76 -9.97 1.51
CA ARG A 249 28.05 -10.07 0.08
C ARG A 249 26.78 -10.21 -0.74
N ALA A 250 25.84 -11.06 -0.29
CA ALA A 250 24.54 -11.21 -0.93
C ALA A 250 23.75 -9.90 -0.90
N LEU A 251 23.78 -9.19 0.24
CA LEU A 251 23.08 -7.92 0.40
C LEU A 251 23.65 -6.83 -0.52
N ALA A 252 24.97 -6.74 -0.67
CA ALA A 252 25.62 -5.79 -1.59
C ALA A 252 25.22 -6.02 -3.06
N SER A 253 24.97 -7.28 -3.44
CA SER A 253 24.48 -7.65 -4.78
C SER A 253 22.96 -7.65 -4.90
N SER A 254 22.22 -7.32 -3.84
CA SER A 254 20.76 -7.33 -3.84
C SER A 254 20.18 -6.05 -4.43
N PHE A 255 18.93 -6.17 -4.90
CA PHE A 255 18.22 -5.04 -5.49
C PHE A 255 16.76 -5.02 -5.05
N MET A 256 16.26 -3.83 -4.71
CA MET A 256 14.86 -3.62 -4.31
C MET A 256 14.13 -2.71 -5.28
N LEU A 257 12.95 -3.13 -5.72
CA LEU A 257 11.94 -2.28 -6.30
C LEU A 257 10.97 -1.87 -5.18
N SER A 258 11.01 -0.59 -4.79
CA SER A 258 10.04 0.01 -3.90
C SER A 258 8.88 0.50 -4.77
N ALA A 259 7.78 -0.24 -4.75
CA ALA A 259 6.64 -0.01 -5.64
C ALA A 259 5.49 0.61 -4.84
N ASP A 260 5.12 1.83 -5.23
CA ASP A 260 4.12 2.67 -4.59
C ASP A 260 3.60 3.69 -5.63
N ASN A 261 2.30 3.89 -5.73
CA ASN A 261 1.70 4.67 -6.81
C ASN A 261 2.27 6.12 -6.88
N ALA A 262 2.13 6.76 -8.03
CA ALA A 262 2.70 8.07 -8.33
C ALA A 262 1.64 9.07 -8.80
N HIS A 263 1.89 10.36 -8.59
CA HIS A 263 0.97 11.42 -9.00
C HIS A 263 1.04 11.68 -10.51
N ALA A 264 -0.04 11.38 -11.24
CA ALA A 264 -0.18 11.79 -12.63
C ALA A 264 -0.47 13.30 -12.76
N VAL A 265 -0.17 13.87 -13.91
CA VAL A 265 -0.56 15.25 -14.24
C VAL A 265 -2.07 15.40 -14.13
N HIS A 266 -2.52 16.31 -13.28
CA HIS A 266 -3.94 16.59 -13.12
C HIS A 266 -4.44 17.49 -14.25
N PRO A 267 -5.45 17.10 -15.02
CA PRO A 267 -5.88 17.82 -16.23
C PRO A 267 -6.29 19.27 -15.97
N ASN A 268 -6.89 19.56 -14.80
CA ASN A 268 -7.27 20.93 -14.42
C ASN A 268 -6.16 21.71 -13.72
N HIS A 269 -5.06 21.05 -13.31
CA HIS A 269 -3.98 21.65 -12.55
C HIS A 269 -2.59 21.20 -13.04
N PRO A 270 -2.28 21.28 -14.35
CA PRO A 270 -1.01 20.77 -14.87
C PRO A 270 0.21 21.47 -14.27
N ALA A 271 0.05 22.72 -13.82
CA ALA A 271 1.11 23.48 -13.17
C ALA A 271 1.49 22.99 -11.75
N LYS A 272 0.78 21.97 -11.19
CA LYS A 272 1.14 21.34 -9.92
C LYS A 272 2.28 20.32 -10.04
N THR A 273 2.67 19.94 -11.28
CA THR A 273 3.76 19.00 -11.56
C THR A 273 5.02 19.73 -12.04
N ASP A 274 6.18 19.05 -11.99
CA ASP A 274 7.40 19.55 -12.61
C ASP A 274 7.22 19.71 -14.15
N VAL A 275 7.93 20.65 -14.73
CA VAL A 275 7.75 21.02 -16.16
C VAL A 275 8.13 19.88 -17.12
N ASN A 276 9.18 19.11 -16.77
CA ASN A 276 9.74 18.06 -17.64
C ASN A 276 9.65 16.66 -17.01
N ASN A 277 9.59 16.57 -15.67
CA ASN A 277 9.51 15.29 -14.95
C ASN A 277 8.09 15.08 -14.45
N CYS A 278 7.16 15.01 -15.38
CA CYS A 278 5.74 14.81 -15.15
C CYS A 278 5.27 13.56 -15.88
N VAL A 279 4.26 12.89 -15.34
CA VAL A 279 3.85 11.55 -15.78
C VAL A 279 2.35 11.51 -16.07
N TYR A 280 1.96 10.62 -16.97
CA TYR A 280 0.59 10.47 -17.44
C TYR A 280 0.12 9.03 -17.33
N MET A 281 -1.17 8.83 -17.09
CA MET A 281 -1.80 7.51 -17.07
C MET A 281 -1.72 6.84 -18.44
N ASN A 282 -1.56 5.52 -18.48
CA ASN A 282 -1.42 4.68 -19.67
C ASN A 282 -0.11 4.86 -20.48
N GLU A 283 0.84 5.63 -19.96
CA GLU A 283 2.13 5.92 -20.60
C GLU A 283 3.31 5.14 -19.97
N GLY A 284 3.01 4.21 -19.04
CA GLY A 284 4.02 3.29 -18.49
C GLY A 284 4.44 3.57 -17.07
N ILE A 285 5.48 2.83 -16.65
CA ILE A 285 5.94 2.81 -15.27
C ILE A 285 6.66 4.11 -14.92
N VAL A 286 6.38 4.60 -13.74
CA VAL A 286 6.99 5.81 -13.20
C VAL A 286 8.23 5.45 -12.38
N VAL A 287 9.36 6.08 -12.65
CA VAL A 287 10.52 6.12 -11.77
C VAL A 287 10.49 7.44 -11.00
N LYS A 288 10.47 7.35 -9.68
CA LYS A 288 10.42 8.52 -8.79
C LYS A 288 11.82 8.88 -8.31
N SER A 289 12.21 10.16 -8.38
CA SER A 289 13.49 10.65 -7.86
C SER A 289 13.31 11.91 -7.02
N HIS A 290 14.15 12.05 -5.98
CA HIS A 290 14.11 13.18 -5.06
C HIS A 290 15.51 13.50 -4.52
N ALA A 291 15.97 14.75 -4.68
CA ALA A 291 17.29 15.16 -4.22
C ALA A 291 17.48 15.00 -2.69
N GLY A 292 16.42 15.17 -1.90
CA GLY A 292 16.40 14.95 -0.46
C GLY A 292 16.26 13.47 -0.03
N GLN A 293 16.40 12.53 -0.97
CA GLN A 293 16.38 11.07 -0.74
C GLN A 293 15.09 10.57 -0.02
N LYS A 294 13.96 11.22 -0.27
CA LYS A 294 12.65 10.70 0.12
C LYS A 294 12.19 9.54 -0.77
N TYR A 295 12.78 9.43 -1.96
CA TYR A 295 12.76 8.29 -2.86
C TYR A 295 14.18 7.75 -2.96
N THR A 296 14.35 6.44 -2.96
CA THR A 296 15.65 5.76 -2.89
C THR A 296 16.41 5.77 -4.23
N SER A 297 15.80 6.25 -5.30
CA SER A 297 16.36 6.20 -6.65
C SER A 297 17.63 7.03 -6.79
N ASP A 298 18.64 6.44 -7.39
CA ASP A 298 19.88 7.07 -7.82
C ASP A 298 20.22 6.71 -9.27
N ALA A 299 21.32 7.24 -9.79
CA ALA A 299 21.72 7.01 -11.18
C ALA A 299 21.93 5.52 -11.51
N VAL A 300 22.43 4.75 -10.55
CA VAL A 300 22.74 3.32 -10.72
C VAL A 300 21.45 2.52 -10.78
N SER A 301 20.59 2.68 -9.80
CA SER A 301 19.34 1.95 -9.69
C SER A 301 18.35 2.31 -10.82
N ILE A 302 18.31 3.59 -11.22
CA ILE A 302 17.55 4.05 -12.39
C ILE A 302 18.04 3.38 -13.67
N ALA A 303 19.35 3.29 -13.87
CA ALA A 303 19.91 2.67 -15.08
C ALA A 303 19.56 1.17 -15.17
N VAL A 304 19.67 0.44 -14.06
CA VAL A 304 19.27 -0.97 -13.99
C VAL A 304 17.78 -1.14 -14.31
N PHE A 305 16.92 -0.35 -13.68
CA PHE A 305 15.47 -0.46 -13.91
C PHE A 305 15.05 -0.09 -15.33
N LYS A 306 15.65 0.95 -15.94
CA LYS A 306 15.47 1.25 -17.37
C LYS A 306 15.85 0.07 -18.26
N GLY A 307 16.93 -0.63 -17.92
CA GLY A 307 17.35 -1.84 -18.61
C GLY A 307 16.31 -2.94 -18.53
N LEU A 308 15.71 -3.16 -17.36
CA LEU A 308 14.63 -4.12 -17.15
C LEU A 308 13.36 -3.75 -17.95
N CYS A 309 12.94 -2.48 -17.92
CA CYS A 309 11.81 -1.99 -18.72
C CYS A 309 12.03 -2.22 -20.21
N LYS A 310 13.24 -1.93 -20.71
CA LYS A 310 13.60 -2.17 -22.13
C LYS A 310 13.51 -3.67 -22.48
N LYS A 311 13.99 -4.56 -21.62
CA LYS A 311 13.90 -6.02 -21.81
C LYS A 311 12.46 -6.50 -21.80
N ALA A 312 11.63 -5.97 -20.90
CA ALA A 312 10.21 -6.28 -20.79
C ALA A 312 9.35 -5.67 -21.90
N GLY A 313 9.91 -4.75 -22.71
CA GLY A 313 9.15 -4.02 -23.72
C GLY A 313 8.09 -3.08 -23.13
N VAL A 314 8.41 -2.45 -22.00
CA VAL A 314 7.49 -1.61 -21.22
C VAL A 314 7.97 -0.15 -21.26
N PRO A 315 7.07 0.85 -21.51
CA PRO A 315 7.43 2.24 -21.43
C PRO A 315 7.72 2.69 -20.00
N VAL A 316 8.60 3.69 -19.84
CA VAL A 316 9.01 4.25 -18.56
C VAL A 316 8.96 5.76 -18.59
N GLN A 317 8.46 6.34 -17.51
CA GLN A 317 8.35 7.79 -17.29
C GLN A 317 9.17 8.19 -16.05
N PHE A 318 9.46 9.48 -15.91
CA PHE A 318 10.23 10.02 -14.80
C PHE A 318 9.42 11.06 -14.04
N PHE A 319 9.41 10.94 -12.73
CA PHE A 319 8.74 11.85 -11.82
C PHE A 319 9.73 12.51 -10.87
N SER A 320 9.61 13.81 -10.74
CA SER A 320 10.19 14.59 -9.65
C SER A 320 9.15 15.62 -9.18
N ASN A 321 9.16 15.95 -7.90
CA ASN A 321 8.31 17.03 -7.40
C ASN A 321 8.76 18.37 -7.98
N ARG A 322 7.84 19.33 -8.09
CA ARG A 322 8.22 20.72 -8.31
C ARG A 322 9.21 21.18 -7.22
N SER A 323 10.17 22.00 -7.58
CA SER A 323 11.23 22.44 -6.66
C SER A 323 10.71 23.20 -5.43
N ASP A 324 9.50 23.76 -5.50
CA ASP A 324 8.82 24.50 -4.46
C ASP A 324 7.79 23.63 -3.65
N THR A 325 7.72 22.33 -3.93
CA THR A 325 6.77 21.42 -3.31
C THR A 325 7.50 20.38 -2.46
N ALA A 326 7.12 20.28 -1.19
CA ALA A 326 7.61 19.20 -0.34
C ALA A 326 6.95 17.88 -0.78
N GLY A 327 7.76 16.94 -1.26
CA GLY A 327 7.29 15.60 -1.62
C GLY A 327 6.95 14.75 -0.40
N GLY A 328 6.11 13.74 -0.60
CA GLY A 328 5.94 12.61 0.34
C GLY A 328 7.20 11.75 0.40
N SER A 329 7.18 10.77 1.30
CA SER A 329 8.15 9.69 1.40
C SER A 329 7.47 8.39 0.97
N THR A 330 8.25 7.35 0.73
CA THR A 330 7.75 6.01 0.41
C THR A 330 8.31 4.99 1.39
N LEU A 331 7.81 3.78 1.32
CA LEU A 331 8.32 2.66 2.14
C LEU A 331 9.81 2.35 1.87
N GLY A 332 10.32 2.67 0.67
CA GLY A 332 11.66 2.31 0.23
C GLY A 332 12.76 2.93 1.08
N ASN A 333 12.78 4.25 1.22
CA ASN A 333 13.81 4.93 2.02
C ASN A 333 13.73 4.55 3.52
N ILE A 334 12.57 4.15 4.01
CA ILE A 334 12.36 3.69 5.38
C ILE A 334 12.91 2.28 5.55
N ALA A 335 12.59 1.34 4.66
CA ALA A 335 13.10 -0.03 4.69
C ALA A 335 14.63 -0.09 4.55
N MET A 336 15.22 0.82 3.76
CA MET A 336 16.68 0.91 3.55
C MET A 336 17.47 1.20 4.83
N VAL A 337 16.86 1.78 5.85
CA VAL A 337 17.50 1.99 7.17
C VAL A 337 17.78 0.66 7.86
N GLN A 338 16.96 -0.35 7.64
CA GLN A 338 17.10 -1.68 8.22
C GLN A 338 17.89 -2.64 7.33
N VAL A 339 17.73 -2.53 6.00
CA VAL A 339 18.33 -3.45 5.03
C VAL A 339 18.89 -2.65 3.84
N SER A 340 20.13 -2.21 3.96
CA SER A 340 20.79 -1.36 2.95
C SER A 340 21.19 -2.15 1.71
N MET A 341 20.54 -1.87 0.57
CA MET A 341 20.83 -2.46 -0.74
C MET A 341 20.53 -1.46 -1.87
N ASN A 342 20.95 -1.75 -3.10
CA ASN A 342 20.53 -0.94 -4.25
C ASN A 342 18.99 -0.93 -4.37
N SER A 343 18.41 0.25 -4.54
CA SER A 343 16.96 0.39 -4.57
C SER A 343 16.51 1.48 -5.54
N VAL A 344 15.36 1.28 -6.17
CA VAL A 344 14.69 2.26 -7.01
C VAL A 344 13.22 2.38 -6.58
N ASP A 345 12.74 3.61 -6.43
CA ASP A 345 11.33 3.88 -6.22
C ASP A 345 10.61 3.99 -7.57
N ILE A 346 9.60 3.14 -7.72
CA ILE A 346 8.77 3.07 -8.91
C ILE A 346 7.29 3.14 -8.53
N GLY A 347 6.43 3.38 -9.51
CA GLY A 347 4.99 3.37 -9.24
C GLY A 347 4.15 3.40 -10.49
N LEU A 348 2.85 3.40 -10.29
CA LEU A 348 1.85 3.54 -11.35
C LEU A 348 1.20 4.93 -11.25
N PRO A 349 1.05 5.64 -12.38
CA PRO A 349 0.50 6.99 -12.36
C PRO A 349 -1.01 6.96 -12.08
N GLN A 350 -1.45 7.76 -11.10
CA GLN A 350 -2.85 7.88 -10.75
C GLN A 350 -3.26 9.32 -10.47
N LEU A 351 -4.57 9.57 -10.49
CA LEU A 351 -5.23 10.79 -10.04
C LEU A 351 -5.96 10.54 -8.72
N ALA A 352 -6.18 11.61 -7.98
CA ALA A 352 -6.93 11.59 -6.73
C ALA A 352 -6.39 10.61 -5.68
N MET A 353 -5.05 10.46 -5.61
CA MET A 353 -4.39 9.68 -4.56
C MET A 353 -4.92 10.09 -3.18
N HIS A 354 -5.19 9.11 -2.30
CA HIS A 354 -5.80 9.30 -0.98
C HIS A 354 -7.27 9.78 -0.99
N SER A 355 -7.93 9.73 -2.15
CA SER A 355 -9.40 9.81 -2.23
C SER A 355 -10.02 8.49 -1.74
N SER A 356 -11.26 8.54 -1.29
CA SER A 356 -12.02 7.31 -1.06
C SER A 356 -12.34 6.54 -2.35
N TYR A 357 -12.08 7.16 -3.53
CA TYR A 357 -12.28 6.57 -4.85
C TYR A 357 -11.26 7.18 -5.83
N GLU A 358 -10.25 6.43 -6.19
CA GLU A 358 -9.07 6.86 -6.95
C GLU A 358 -9.17 6.48 -8.43
N THR A 359 -8.29 7.02 -9.28
CA THR A 359 -8.33 6.79 -10.74
C THR A 359 -6.93 6.52 -11.28
N ALA A 360 -6.76 5.45 -12.05
CA ALA A 360 -5.52 5.08 -12.72
C ALA A 360 -5.75 4.69 -14.19
N GLY A 361 -4.66 4.47 -14.93
CA GLY A 361 -4.69 3.99 -16.30
C GLY A 361 -4.84 2.46 -16.37
N VAL A 362 -5.70 1.99 -17.28
CA VAL A 362 -5.95 0.54 -17.48
C VAL A 362 -4.70 -0.21 -17.94
N LYS A 363 -3.85 0.41 -18.80
CA LYS A 363 -2.68 -0.26 -19.39
C LYS A 363 -1.53 -0.44 -18.40
N ASP A 364 -1.39 0.47 -17.44
CA ASP A 364 -0.23 0.55 -16.57
C ASP A 364 -0.11 -0.66 -15.65
N THR A 365 -1.23 -1.23 -15.21
CA THR A 365 -1.26 -2.49 -14.44
C THR A 365 -0.57 -3.62 -15.21
N ALA A 366 -0.87 -3.79 -16.49
CA ALA A 366 -0.26 -4.83 -17.31
C ALA A 366 1.23 -4.56 -17.57
N TYR A 367 1.62 -3.30 -17.72
CA TYR A 367 3.03 -2.93 -17.84
C TYR A 367 3.82 -3.27 -16.58
N MET A 368 3.29 -2.95 -15.40
CA MET A 368 3.97 -3.28 -14.14
C MET A 368 4.14 -4.78 -13.95
N ILE A 369 3.12 -5.59 -14.24
CA ILE A 369 3.24 -7.06 -14.15
C ILE A 369 4.39 -7.57 -15.02
N LYS A 370 4.52 -7.07 -16.26
CA LYS A 370 5.59 -7.48 -17.18
C LYS A 370 6.99 -7.13 -16.66
N VAL A 371 7.19 -5.92 -16.14
CA VAL A 371 8.51 -5.53 -15.64
C VAL A 371 8.83 -6.24 -14.32
N MET A 372 7.85 -6.49 -13.47
CA MET A 372 8.04 -7.29 -12.25
C MET A 372 8.41 -8.73 -12.59
N GLU A 373 7.78 -9.33 -13.60
CA GLU A 373 8.16 -10.67 -14.10
C GLU A 373 9.60 -10.67 -14.64
N GLU A 374 10.01 -9.68 -15.44
CA GLU A 374 11.39 -9.57 -15.95
C GLU A 374 12.38 -9.39 -14.79
N PHE A 375 12.05 -8.59 -13.78
CA PHE A 375 12.86 -8.40 -12.59
C PHE A 375 13.08 -9.71 -11.84
N PHE A 376 12.02 -10.45 -11.55
CA PHE A 376 12.10 -11.71 -10.83
C PHE A 376 12.68 -12.87 -11.67
N ASN A 377 12.80 -12.71 -12.98
CA ASN A 377 13.53 -13.60 -13.87
C ASN A 377 15.01 -13.22 -14.05
N SER A 378 15.42 -12.05 -13.57
CA SER A 378 16.78 -11.55 -13.71
C SER A 378 17.61 -11.86 -12.46
N HIS A 379 18.91 -12.11 -12.66
CA HIS A 379 19.91 -12.13 -11.60
C HIS A 379 20.75 -10.85 -11.69
N ILE A 380 20.82 -10.10 -10.59
CA ILE A 380 21.58 -8.87 -10.47
C ILE A 380 22.80 -9.19 -9.60
N GLU A 381 23.99 -8.86 -10.10
CA GLU A 381 25.26 -9.14 -9.44
C GLU A 381 26.13 -7.88 -9.46
N GLU A 382 26.67 -7.49 -8.31
CA GLU A 382 27.71 -6.46 -8.25
C GLU A 382 29.06 -7.08 -8.55
N MET A 383 29.67 -6.59 -9.63
CA MET A 383 31.01 -6.99 -10.06
C MET A 383 32.05 -6.03 -9.46
N SER A 384 33.33 -6.43 -9.45
CA SER A 384 34.40 -5.53 -9.05
C SER A 384 34.42 -4.23 -9.88
N GLY A 385 34.69 -3.09 -9.27
CA GLY A 385 34.80 -1.79 -9.95
C GLY A 385 33.48 -1.09 -10.18
N HIS A 386 32.48 -1.32 -9.32
CA HIS A 386 31.15 -0.67 -9.40
C HIS A 386 30.36 -1.00 -10.67
N ILE A 387 30.52 -2.22 -11.17
CA ILE A 387 29.78 -2.72 -12.32
C ILE A 387 28.62 -3.59 -11.81
N LEU A 388 27.40 -3.21 -12.14
CA LEU A 388 26.23 -4.07 -11.96
C LEU A 388 25.94 -4.83 -13.25
N LYS A 389 25.86 -6.15 -13.15
CA LYS A 389 25.54 -7.05 -14.25
C LYS A 389 24.14 -7.62 -14.06
N VAL A 390 23.31 -7.56 -15.09
CA VAL A 390 21.96 -8.10 -15.10
C VAL A 390 21.90 -9.22 -16.14
N THR A 391 21.72 -10.45 -15.66
CA THR A 391 21.60 -11.66 -16.49
C THR A 391 20.22 -12.31 -16.33
N LYS A 392 19.92 -13.31 -17.14
CA LYS A 392 18.75 -14.20 -16.97
C LYS A 392 19.13 -15.46 -16.21
#